data_cca1c852dac9b663d3ae01b9166d4c46
#
_entry.id   cca1c852dac9b663d3ae01b9166d4c46
#
_cell.length_a   1.000
_cell.length_b   1.000
_cell.length_c   1.000
_cell.angle_alpha   90.00
_cell.angle_beta   90.00
_cell.angle_gamma   90.00
#
_symmetry.space_group_name_H-M   'P 1'
#
loop_
_entity.id
_entity.type
_entity.pdbx_description
1 polymer ?
#
loop_
_entity_poly.entity_id
_entity_poly.type
_entity_poly.pdbx_seq_one_letter_code
_entity_poly.pdbx_strand_id
1 'polypeptide(L)'
;MRRAKIVCTMGPAVESVEKIVELIDAGMNMARLNLSHGDHTEHQNRLTAVRTAAKKANKAVAILVDLQGPKIRLGRFADGPHELERGDIFTITTEDISGTKDRVSTTYKGLPGDCRVGDKIMIDDGKVTVEVVEVKSNDVVTKVIQPGLVSNNKGLNLPGVAVSVPAMSEKDIDDLRWGLKAGADFIALSFVRSAADIKGVHKIMDEEGIHIPIIAKIEKPQAVANLQEIVDVFDGIMVARGDLGVELPIEDVPMVQKRCITLARESAKPVIVATQMLDSMISNSQPTRAEATDCANAVLDGADALMLSGETSIGSFPIETVKVMARIIERTEEVALDQIAPLRHSPATKGGAITKAATEVGLTVGAKFLVAFTQSGDSARRMSRLRSPIPMLALTPEIGTYNRLALSWGVESMITSVVSHTDEMVMQVDSILIESKRVKIGDLVLIVAGSPPGIPGSINAMRVHKIGDAVGGVAPAYRK
;
A
#
# COMPACT_ATOMS: atom_id res chain seq x y z
N MET A 1 -16.88 13.20 -3.51
CA MET A 1 -15.37 13.07 -3.45
C MET A 1 -15.03 11.71 -2.90
N ARG A 2 -14.30 10.91 -3.67
CA ARG A 2 -13.87 9.58 -3.26
C ARG A 2 -12.79 9.69 -2.16
N ARG A 3 -12.92 8.91 -1.09
CA ARG A 3 -12.00 8.94 0.06
C ARG A 3 -10.96 7.83 0.01
N ALA A 4 -11.38 6.56 -0.18
CA ALA A 4 -10.43 5.48 -0.38
C ALA A 4 -9.67 5.66 -1.69
N LYS A 5 -8.39 5.36 -1.68
CA LYS A 5 -7.43 5.62 -2.74
C LYS A 5 -7.29 4.43 -3.69
N ILE A 6 -6.75 4.65 -4.87
CA ILE A 6 -6.47 3.59 -5.84
C ILE A 6 -4.98 3.58 -6.15
N VAL A 7 -4.38 2.39 -5.99
CA VAL A 7 -3.00 2.10 -6.37
C VAL A 7 -3.04 1.35 -7.70
N CYS A 8 -2.31 1.83 -8.72
CA CYS A 8 -2.23 1.17 -10.02
C CYS A 8 -0.81 0.68 -10.28
N THR A 9 -0.66 -0.59 -10.65
CA THR A 9 0.63 -1.12 -11.09
C THR A 9 0.92 -0.66 -12.52
N MET A 10 2.10 -0.06 -12.68
CA MET A 10 2.59 0.39 -13.98
C MET A 10 3.16 -0.77 -14.78
N GLY A 11 2.92 -0.77 -16.07
CA GLY A 11 3.40 -1.80 -16.98
C GLY A 11 3.09 -1.48 -18.44
N PRO A 12 3.32 -2.42 -19.36
CA PRO A 12 3.22 -2.20 -20.82
C PRO A 12 1.88 -1.62 -21.29
N ALA A 13 0.78 -1.89 -20.58
CA ALA A 13 -0.53 -1.39 -20.97
C ALA A 13 -0.68 0.14 -20.79
N VAL A 14 0.17 0.78 -19.95
CA VAL A 14 0.00 2.17 -19.50
C VAL A 14 1.32 2.96 -19.43
N GLU A 15 2.20 2.82 -20.45
CA GLU A 15 3.54 3.42 -20.43
C GLU A 15 3.58 4.90 -20.86
N SER A 16 2.66 5.36 -21.71
CA SER A 16 2.71 6.74 -22.20
C SER A 16 2.20 7.75 -21.16
N VAL A 17 2.76 8.96 -21.19
CA VAL A 17 2.35 10.05 -20.30
C VAL A 17 0.84 10.34 -20.44
N GLU A 18 0.30 10.27 -21.66
CA GLU A 18 -1.12 10.51 -21.95
C GLU A 18 -2.00 9.47 -21.26
N LYS A 19 -1.68 8.18 -21.39
CA LYS A 19 -2.41 7.10 -20.69
C LYS A 19 -2.31 7.21 -19.17
N ILE A 20 -1.16 7.65 -18.66
CA ILE A 20 -0.99 7.87 -17.22
C ILE A 20 -1.84 9.06 -16.75
N VAL A 21 -1.97 10.12 -17.54
CA VAL A 21 -2.90 11.23 -17.25
C VAL A 21 -4.34 10.71 -17.21
N GLU A 22 -4.75 9.86 -18.17
CA GLU A 22 -6.07 9.23 -18.16
C GLU A 22 -6.29 8.35 -16.90
N LEU A 23 -5.27 7.60 -16.44
CA LEU A 23 -5.34 6.84 -15.18
C LEU A 23 -5.55 7.76 -13.97
N ILE A 24 -4.80 8.88 -13.91
CA ILE A 24 -4.91 9.87 -12.84
C ILE A 24 -6.32 10.50 -12.84
N ASP A 25 -6.84 10.82 -14.01
CA ASP A 25 -8.19 11.39 -14.14
C ASP A 25 -9.28 10.36 -13.85
N ALA A 26 -9.06 9.09 -14.19
CA ALA A 26 -9.94 7.98 -13.81
C ALA A 26 -9.92 7.71 -12.29
N GLY A 27 -8.84 8.13 -11.60
CA GLY A 27 -8.80 8.06 -10.14
C GLY A 27 -7.54 7.47 -9.52
N MET A 28 -6.46 7.21 -10.25
CA MET A 28 -5.19 6.77 -9.67
C MET A 28 -4.63 7.79 -8.69
N ASN A 29 -4.20 7.32 -7.52
CA ASN A 29 -3.57 8.12 -6.47
C ASN A 29 -2.11 7.72 -6.23
N MET A 30 -1.75 6.46 -6.53
CA MET A 30 -0.40 5.95 -6.37
C MET A 30 -0.07 5.03 -7.55
N ALA A 31 1.13 5.20 -8.09
CA ALA A 31 1.72 4.31 -9.08
C ALA A 31 2.63 3.30 -8.39
N ARG A 32 2.43 2.00 -8.61
CA ARG A 32 3.29 0.93 -8.12
C ARG A 32 4.24 0.48 -9.22
N LEU A 33 5.53 0.47 -8.93
CA LEU A 33 6.60 -0.13 -9.74
C LEU A 33 6.96 -1.48 -9.14
N ASN A 34 6.59 -2.56 -9.83
CA ASN A 34 6.83 -3.94 -9.36
C ASN A 34 8.19 -4.44 -9.85
N LEU A 35 9.19 -4.45 -8.98
CA LEU A 35 10.58 -4.82 -9.31
C LEU A 35 10.78 -6.34 -9.51
N SER A 36 9.70 -7.14 -9.42
CA SER A 36 9.74 -8.56 -9.84
C SER A 36 9.88 -8.73 -11.35
N HIS A 37 9.61 -7.69 -12.13
CA HIS A 37 9.62 -7.68 -13.60
C HIS A 37 10.25 -6.40 -14.13
N GLY A 38 10.93 -6.50 -15.28
CA GLY A 38 11.61 -5.37 -15.91
C GLY A 38 12.98 -5.06 -15.28
N ASP A 39 13.63 -4.05 -15.81
CA ASP A 39 14.93 -3.55 -15.34
C ASP A 39 14.82 -2.10 -14.81
N HIS A 40 15.92 -1.60 -14.24
CA HIS A 40 15.97 -0.25 -13.68
C HIS A 40 15.73 0.84 -14.75
N THR A 41 16.09 0.61 -16.01
CA THR A 41 15.87 1.57 -17.10
C THR A 41 14.39 1.71 -17.41
N GLU A 42 13.68 0.58 -17.53
CA GLU A 42 12.23 0.57 -17.73
C GLU A 42 11.50 1.25 -16.56
N HIS A 43 11.89 0.92 -15.33
CA HIS A 43 11.28 1.51 -14.14
C HIS A 43 11.58 3.00 -14.01
N GLN A 44 12.78 3.46 -14.40
CA GLN A 44 13.12 4.88 -14.44
C GLN A 44 12.25 5.64 -15.44
N ASN A 45 12.03 5.08 -16.62
CA ASN A 45 11.15 5.66 -17.63
C ASN A 45 9.71 5.77 -17.13
N ARG A 46 9.17 4.71 -16.50
CA ARG A 46 7.82 4.71 -15.89
C ARG A 46 7.72 5.74 -14.77
N LEU A 47 8.71 5.81 -13.87
CA LEU A 47 8.75 6.82 -12.79
C LEU A 47 8.71 8.25 -13.36
N THR A 48 9.55 8.53 -14.34
CA THR A 48 9.62 9.83 -14.99
C THR A 48 8.30 10.20 -15.69
N ALA A 49 7.67 9.24 -16.37
CA ALA A 49 6.38 9.42 -17.02
C ALA A 49 5.27 9.70 -15.99
N VAL A 50 5.24 9.00 -14.84
CA VAL A 50 4.29 9.26 -13.75
C VAL A 50 4.46 10.66 -13.17
N ARG A 51 5.69 11.09 -12.88
CA ARG A 51 5.95 12.46 -12.38
C ARG A 51 5.51 13.52 -13.37
N THR A 52 5.78 13.30 -14.67
CA THR A 52 5.36 14.19 -15.75
C THR A 52 3.83 14.26 -15.86
N ALA A 53 3.16 13.13 -15.82
CA ALA A 53 1.70 13.04 -15.87
C ALA A 53 1.03 13.70 -14.64
N ALA A 54 1.56 13.45 -13.44
CA ALA A 54 1.07 14.07 -12.21
C ALA A 54 1.16 15.61 -12.26
N LYS A 55 2.27 16.15 -12.76
CA LYS A 55 2.45 17.59 -12.97
C LYS A 55 1.44 18.13 -14.01
N LYS A 56 1.23 17.41 -15.11
CA LYS A 56 0.28 17.77 -16.18
C LYS A 56 -1.18 17.78 -15.67
N ALA A 57 -1.54 16.79 -14.85
CA ALA A 57 -2.86 16.68 -14.23
C ALA A 57 -3.03 17.61 -13.01
N ASN A 58 -1.97 18.26 -12.53
CA ASN A 58 -1.95 19.06 -11.30
C ASN A 58 -2.53 18.30 -10.09
N LYS A 59 -2.13 17.03 -9.93
CA LYS A 59 -2.58 16.15 -8.85
C LYS A 59 -1.41 15.49 -8.14
N ALA A 60 -1.55 15.29 -6.82
CA ALA A 60 -0.61 14.48 -6.05
C ALA A 60 -0.73 13.01 -6.47
N VAL A 61 0.40 12.41 -6.85
CA VAL A 61 0.51 10.97 -7.14
C VAL A 61 1.76 10.44 -6.46
N ALA A 62 1.58 9.50 -5.54
CA ALA A 62 2.70 8.83 -4.89
C ALA A 62 3.29 7.73 -5.79
N ILE A 63 4.57 7.44 -5.59
CA ILE A 63 5.26 6.32 -6.25
C ILE A 63 5.72 5.32 -5.22
N LEU A 64 5.27 4.08 -5.38
CA LEU A 64 5.65 2.92 -4.59
C LEU A 64 6.61 2.04 -5.39
N VAL A 65 7.82 1.83 -4.89
CA VAL A 65 8.74 0.81 -5.38
C VAL A 65 8.52 -0.45 -4.55
N ASP A 66 8.05 -1.51 -5.20
CA ASP A 66 7.72 -2.79 -4.56
C ASP A 66 8.81 -3.81 -4.85
N LEU A 67 9.60 -4.13 -3.83
CA LEU A 67 10.73 -5.06 -3.90
C LEU A 67 10.22 -6.49 -4.11
N GLN A 68 10.96 -7.28 -4.88
CA GLN A 68 10.58 -8.65 -5.20
C GLN A 68 10.54 -9.56 -3.96
N GLY A 69 11.49 -9.36 -3.05
CA GLY A 69 11.74 -10.25 -1.93
C GLY A 69 12.45 -11.55 -2.31
N PRO A 70 12.87 -12.35 -1.34
CA PRO A 70 13.61 -13.59 -1.54
C PRO A 70 12.68 -14.72 -2.03
N LYS A 71 12.12 -14.59 -3.22
CA LYS A 71 11.21 -15.59 -3.78
C LYS A 71 11.93 -16.88 -4.10
N ILE A 72 11.50 -17.97 -3.48
CA ILE A 72 12.00 -19.33 -3.76
C ILE A 72 11.37 -19.80 -5.07
N ARG A 73 12.17 -20.43 -5.95
CA ARG A 73 11.71 -20.90 -7.25
C ARG A 73 12.28 -22.27 -7.59
N LEU A 74 11.56 -23.01 -8.43
CA LEU A 74 12.13 -24.13 -9.18
C LEU A 74 13.16 -23.61 -10.17
N GLY A 75 14.13 -24.45 -10.52
CA GLY A 75 15.06 -24.23 -11.61
C GLY A 75 14.41 -24.42 -12.98
N ARG A 76 15.25 -24.72 -13.98
CA ARG A 76 14.81 -24.93 -15.36
C ARG A 76 14.75 -26.42 -15.68
N PHE A 77 13.79 -26.81 -16.49
CA PHE A 77 13.64 -28.15 -17.03
C PHE A 77 14.32 -28.25 -18.41
N ALA A 78 14.92 -29.41 -18.71
CA ALA A 78 15.62 -29.63 -19.96
C ALA A 78 14.67 -29.65 -21.17
N ASP A 79 13.54 -30.36 -21.00
CA ASP A 79 12.63 -30.72 -22.11
C ASP A 79 11.27 -29.96 -22.02
N GLY A 80 11.22 -28.84 -21.26
CA GLY A 80 10.02 -28.00 -21.12
C GLY A 80 9.11 -28.40 -19.96
N PRO A 81 7.83 -28.01 -20.00
CA PRO A 81 6.90 -28.29 -18.92
C PRO A 81 6.59 -29.79 -18.80
N HIS A 82 6.38 -30.26 -17.54
CA HIS A 82 5.99 -31.63 -17.23
C HIS A 82 4.69 -31.69 -16.46
N GLU A 83 3.79 -32.59 -16.84
CA GLU A 83 2.60 -32.91 -16.07
C GLU A 83 2.97 -33.90 -14.97
N LEU A 84 2.67 -33.51 -13.72
CA LEU A 84 2.81 -34.38 -12.56
C LEU A 84 1.45 -34.97 -12.19
N GLU A 85 1.40 -36.28 -11.99
CA GLU A 85 0.20 -37.00 -11.62
C GLU A 85 0.14 -37.23 -10.10
N ARG A 86 -1.06 -37.42 -9.56
CA ARG A 86 -1.23 -37.72 -8.13
C ARG A 86 -0.50 -39.00 -7.76
N GLY A 87 0.38 -38.92 -6.77
CA GLY A 87 1.15 -40.04 -6.28
C GLY A 87 2.55 -40.16 -6.89
N ASP A 88 2.87 -39.39 -7.92
CA ASP A 88 4.22 -39.32 -8.48
C ASP A 88 5.23 -38.90 -7.39
N ILE A 89 6.44 -39.41 -7.51
CA ILE A 89 7.58 -38.96 -6.69
C ILE A 89 8.31 -37.87 -7.44
N PHE A 90 8.42 -36.71 -6.82
CA PHE A 90 9.07 -35.53 -7.39
C PHE A 90 10.12 -35.01 -6.43
N THR A 91 11.37 -34.92 -6.87
CA THR A 91 12.50 -34.49 -6.02
C THR A 91 12.90 -33.06 -6.33
N ILE A 92 12.98 -32.23 -5.30
CA ILE A 92 13.49 -30.86 -5.36
C ILE A 92 14.91 -30.86 -4.76
N THR A 93 15.91 -30.48 -5.57
CA THR A 93 17.32 -30.55 -5.18
C THR A 93 17.97 -29.18 -5.07
N THR A 94 18.95 -29.06 -4.17
CA THR A 94 19.82 -27.88 -4.08
C THR A 94 21.00 -27.94 -5.06
N GLU A 95 21.19 -29.07 -5.76
CA GLU A 95 22.18 -29.19 -6.82
C GLU A 95 21.76 -28.37 -8.03
N ASP A 96 22.75 -27.81 -8.74
CA ASP A 96 22.47 -27.04 -9.96
C ASP A 96 22.40 -27.98 -11.15
N ILE A 97 21.19 -28.43 -11.47
CA ILE A 97 20.90 -29.36 -12.56
C ILE A 97 19.84 -28.81 -13.52
N SER A 98 19.87 -29.28 -14.74
CA SER A 98 18.73 -29.20 -15.65
C SER A 98 17.69 -30.22 -15.22
N GLY A 99 16.49 -29.78 -14.91
CA GLY A 99 15.42 -30.61 -14.34
C GLY A 99 14.81 -31.58 -15.36
N THR A 100 14.21 -32.62 -14.82
CA THR A 100 13.43 -33.64 -15.53
C THR A 100 12.05 -33.78 -14.89
N LYS A 101 11.19 -34.67 -15.38
CA LYS A 101 9.90 -34.97 -14.74
C LYS A 101 10.05 -35.37 -13.25
N ASP A 102 11.16 -36.04 -12.89
CA ASP A 102 11.32 -36.65 -11.56
C ASP A 102 12.17 -35.79 -10.59
N ARG A 103 13.01 -34.89 -11.11
CA ARG A 103 13.94 -34.10 -10.26
C ARG A 103 14.23 -32.73 -10.88
N VAL A 104 14.21 -31.67 -10.06
CA VAL A 104 14.51 -30.31 -10.49
C VAL A 104 15.27 -29.53 -9.42
N SER A 105 16.11 -28.60 -9.84
CA SER A 105 16.82 -27.70 -8.92
C SER A 105 15.90 -26.67 -8.28
N THR A 106 16.35 -26.09 -7.16
CA THR A 106 15.73 -24.90 -6.56
C THR A 106 16.73 -23.79 -6.35
N THR A 107 16.26 -22.54 -6.36
CA THR A 107 17.06 -21.37 -6.04
C THR A 107 17.44 -21.30 -4.54
N TYR A 108 16.72 -22.05 -3.70
CA TYR A 108 16.89 -21.99 -2.24
C TYR A 108 17.76 -23.15 -1.74
N LYS A 109 19.01 -22.84 -1.41
CA LYS A 109 20.00 -23.84 -0.94
C LYS A 109 19.73 -24.36 0.47
N GLY A 110 18.95 -23.65 1.30
CA GLY A 110 18.54 -24.06 2.65
C GLY A 110 17.37 -25.02 2.70
N LEU A 111 16.74 -25.34 1.55
CA LEU A 111 15.51 -26.14 1.51
C LEU A 111 15.54 -27.44 2.31
N PRO A 112 16.57 -28.31 2.22
CA PRO A 112 16.62 -29.54 3.00
C PRO A 112 16.77 -29.32 4.50
N GLY A 113 17.41 -28.21 4.91
CA GLY A 113 17.58 -27.86 6.32
C GLY A 113 16.30 -27.39 7.01
N ASP A 114 15.42 -26.78 6.25
CA ASP A 114 14.16 -26.18 6.75
C ASP A 114 12.97 -27.14 6.64
N CYS A 115 12.97 -28.07 5.68
CA CYS A 115 11.87 -29.01 5.45
C CYS A 115 11.92 -30.23 6.39
N ARG A 116 10.72 -30.74 6.72
CA ARG A 116 10.53 -31.99 7.47
C ARG A 116 9.53 -32.88 6.73
N VAL A 117 9.58 -34.18 7.00
CA VAL A 117 8.59 -35.15 6.49
C VAL A 117 7.19 -34.73 6.94
N GLY A 118 6.26 -34.69 5.99
CA GLY A 118 4.89 -34.23 6.19
C GLY A 118 4.64 -32.76 5.81
N ASP A 119 5.69 -31.95 5.62
CA ASP A 119 5.54 -30.58 5.15
C ASP A 119 4.99 -30.55 3.73
N LYS A 120 4.18 -29.54 3.44
CA LYS A 120 3.66 -29.29 2.09
C LYS A 120 4.49 -28.25 1.38
N ILE A 121 4.75 -28.48 0.10
CA ILE A 121 5.34 -27.52 -0.81
C ILE A 121 4.33 -27.25 -1.92
N MET A 122 3.99 -25.97 -2.08
CA MET A 122 3.09 -25.49 -3.13
C MET A 122 3.88 -24.90 -4.28
N ILE A 123 3.56 -25.26 -5.51
CA ILE A 123 4.23 -24.84 -6.74
C ILE A 123 3.23 -24.05 -7.59
N ASP A 124 3.69 -22.96 -8.21
CA ASP A 124 2.89 -22.09 -9.07
C ASP A 124 1.61 -21.61 -8.37
N ASP A 125 1.79 -20.97 -7.21
CA ASP A 125 0.71 -20.39 -6.36
C ASP A 125 -0.34 -21.44 -5.95
N GLY A 126 0.12 -22.67 -5.67
CA GLY A 126 -0.72 -23.77 -5.19
C GLY A 126 -1.42 -24.58 -6.25
N LYS A 127 -1.16 -24.34 -7.56
CA LYS A 127 -1.71 -25.18 -8.64
C LYS A 127 -1.23 -26.63 -8.54
N VAL A 128 0.01 -26.84 -8.10
CA VAL A 128 0.54 -28.15 -7.78
C VAL A 128 0.93 -28.18 -6.31
N THR A 129 0.54 -29.24 -5.59
CA THR A 129 0.92 -29.43 -4.19
C THR A 129 1.61 -30.77 -4.02
N VAL A 130 2.78 -30.75 -3.36
CA VAL A 130 3.55 -31.93 -3.05
C VAL A 130 3.79 -32.01 -1.53
N GLU A 131 3.90 -33.21 -0.99
CA GLU A 131 4.19 -33.48 0.42
C GLU A 131 5.56 -34.11 0.58
N VAL A 132 6.37 -33.62 1.48
CA VAL A 132 7.70 -34.14 1.78
C VAL A 132 7.60 -35.54 2.38
N VAL A 133 8.21 -36.52 1.74
CA VAL A 133 8.28 -37.91 2.20
C VAL A 133 9.66 -38.32 2.70
N GLU A 134 10.72 -37.68 2.23
CA GLU A 134 12.09 -37.92 2.70
C GLU A 134 12.93 -36.67 2.51
N VAL A 135 13.85 -36.39 3.42
CA VAL A 135 14.83 -35.30 3.32
C VAL A 135 16.24 -35.90 3.34
N LYS A 136 17.07 -35.57 2.34
CA LYS A 136 18.49 -35.95 2.23
C LYS A 136 19.36 -34.70 2.28
N SER A 137 20.68 -34.85 2.19
CA SER A 137 21.61 -33.72 2.29
C SER A 137 21.33 -32.60 1.27
N ASN A 138 21.00 -32.96 0.04
CA ASN A 138 20.75 -32.01 -1.05
C ASN A 138 19.34 -32.13 -1.64
N ASP A 139 18.59 -33.14 -1.28
CA ASP A 139 17.31 -33.48 -1.90
C ASP A 139 16.16 -33.47 -0.91
N VAL A 140 15.06 -32.87 -1.30
CA VAL A 140 13.76 -33.01 -0.67
C VAL A 140 12.89 -33.87 -1.59
N VAL A 141 12.70 -35.13 -1.20
CA VAL A 141 11.86 -36.09 -1.94
C VAL A 141 10.40 -35.86 -1.54
N THR A 142 9.55 -35.68 -2.52
CA THR A 142 8.15 -35.36 -2.29
C THR A 142 7.23 -36.31 -3.07
N LYS A 143 5.98 -36.40 -2.61
CA LYS A 143 4.89 -37.11 -3.28
C LYS A 143 3.81 -36.11 -3.70
N VAL A 144 3.37 -36.19 -4.94
CA VAL A 144 2.34 -35.30 -5.51
C VAL A 144 0.99 -35.58 -4.85
N ILE A 145 0.41 -34.56 -4.21
CA ILE A 145 -0.91 -34.58 -3.60
C ILE A 145 -1.96 -33.97 -4.54
N GLN A 146 -1.65 -32.81 -5.10
CA GLN A 146 -2.46 -32.15 -6.13
C GLN A 146 -1.70 -32.12 -7.43
N PRO A 147 -2.21 -32.79 -8.48
CA PRO A 147 -1.55 -32.90 -9.78
C PRO A 147 -1.61 -31.60 -10.55
N GLY A 148 -0.72 -31.46 -11.54
CA GLY A 148 -0.72 -30.34 -12.48
C GLY A 148 0.62 -30.11 -13.16
N LEU A 149 0.71 -29.02 -13.93
CA LEU A 149 1.84 -28.71 -14.79
C LEU A 149 2.94 -27.95 -14.02
N VAL A 150 4.15 -28.48 -13.99
CA VAL A 150 5.37 -27.77 -13.52
C VAL A 150 6.20 -27.28 -14.71
N SER A 151 6.81 -26.10 -14.56
CA SER A 151 7.62 -25.50 -15.60
C SER A 151 8.73 -24.61 -15.01
N ASN A 152 9.54 -24.02 -15.90
CA ASN A 152 10.71 -23.22 -15.53
C ASN A 152 10.37 -22.07 -14.56
N ASN A 153 11.22 -21.92 -13.54
CA ASN A 153 11.22 -20.77 -12.63
C ASN A 153 9.92 -20.55 -11.85
N LYS A 154 9.06 -21.57 -11.71
CA LYS A 154 7.83 -21.48 -10.92
C LYS A 154 8.13 -21.23 -9.44
N GLY A 155 7.31 -20.40 -8.82
CA GLY A 155 7.41 -20.09 -7.39
C GLY A 155 7.18 -21.32 -6.53
N LEU A 156 7.92 -21.40 -5.43
CA LEU A 156 7.73 -22.37 -4.35
C LEU A 156 7.26 -21.66 -3.10
N ASN A 157 6.18 -22.14 -2.52
CA ASN A 157 5.69 -21.70 -1.21
C ASN A 157 5.74 -22.89 -0.25
N LEU A 158 6.14 -22.64 0.99
CA LEU A 158 6.27 -23.62 2.04
C LEU A 158 5.37 -23.22 3.22
N PRO A 159 4.06 -23.48 3.15
CA PRO A 159 3.13 -23.10 4.20
C PRO A 159 3.52 -23.70 5.56
N GLY A 160 3.60 -22.85 6.58
CA GLY A 160 3.96 -23.30 7.94
C GLY A 160 5.44 -23.55 8.19
N VAL A 161 6.29 -23.57 7.17
CA VAL A 161 7.73 -23.77 7.32
C VAL A 161 8.45 -22.44 7.58
N ALA A 162 9.27 -22.40 8.62
CA ALA A 162 10.13 -21.24 8.92
C ALA A 162 11.38 -21.27 8.04
N VAL A 163 11.29 -20.66 6.85
CA VAL A 163 12.40 -20.61 5.92
C VAL A 163 13.51 -19.65 6.40
N SER A 164 14.77 -20.08 6.30
CA SER A 164 15.96 -19.34 6.76
C SER A 164 16.50 -18.33 5.72
N VAL A 165 15.65 -17.84 4.82
CA VAL A 165 16.05 -16.82 3.83
C VAL A 165 16.20 -15.44 4.49
N PRO A 166 17.17 -14.61 4.06
CA PRO A 166 17.28 -13.23 4.52
C PRO A 166 16.04 -12.42 4.11
N ALA A 167 15.75 -11.32 4.82
CA ALA A 167 14.59 -10.46 4.51
C ALA A 167 14.69 -9.79 3.13
N MET A 168 15.90 -9.57 2.63
CA MET A 168 16.19 -9.04 1.29
C MET A 168 17.24 -9.88 0.59
N SER A 169 17.03 -10.11 -0.71
CA SER A 169 18.07 -10.65 -1.60
C SER A 169 19.07 -9.56 -2.01
N GLU A 170 20.18 -9.94 -2.66
CA GLU A 170 21.12 -8.96 -3.25
C GLU A 170 20.44 -8.08 -4.29
N LYS A 171 19.53 -8.65 -5.09
CA LYS A 171 18.72 -7.90 -6.02
C LYS A 171 17.84 -6.85 -5.31
N ASP A 172 17.20 -7.21 -4.19
CA ASP A 172 16.37 -6.27 -3.44
C ASP A 172 17.19 -5.12 -2.87
N ILE A 173 18.44 -5.38 -2.47
CA ILE A 173 19.37 -4.35 -2.01
C ILE A 173 19.70 -3.36 -3.13
N ASP A 174 19.99 -3.86 -4.33
CA ASP A 174 20.25 -3.03 -5.50
C ASP A 174 19.01 -2.24 -5.93
N ASP A 175 17.87 -2.90 -5.99
CA ASP A 175 16.56 -2.29 -6.28
C ASP A 175 16.19 -1.20 -5.26
N LEU A 176 16.45 -1.43 -3.97
CA LEU A 176 16.22 -0.44 -2.91
C LEU A 176 17.09 0.80 -3.11
N ARG A 177 18.40 0.62 -3.34
CA ARG A 177 19.32 1.73 -3.60
C ARG A 177 18.87 2.54 -4.83
N TRP A 178 18.49 1.85 -5.90
CA TRP A 178 17.94 2.50 -7.09
C TRP A 178 16.65 3.28 -6.75
N GLY A 179 15.69 2.68 -6.08
CA GLY A 179 14.42 3.29 -5.75
C GLY A 179 14.55 4.56 -4.90
N LEU A 180 15.48 4.54 -3.93
CA LEU A 180 15.82 5.71 -3.11
C LEU A 180 16.37 6.86 -3.97
N LYS A 181 17.35 6.58 -4.83
CA LYS A 181 17.98 7.58 -5.72
C LYS A 181 17.04 8.08 -6.82
N ALA A 182 16.15 7.23 -7.31
CA ALA A 182 15.16 7.59 -8.31
C ALA A 182 14.05 8.52 -7.77
N GLY A 183 13.93 8.67 -6.45
CA GLY A 183 12.95 9.55 -5.82
C GLY A 183 11.58 8.90 -5.64
N ALA A 184 11.55 7.62 -5.23
CA ALA A 184 10.34 6.95 -4.76
C ALA A 184 9.76 7.66 -3.53
N ASP A 185 8.44 7.58 -3.33
CA ASP A 185 7.77 8.09 -2.13
C ASP A 185 7.63 7.04 -1.04
N PHE A 186 7.57 5.75 -1.43
CA PHE A 186 7.46 4.59 -0.56
C PHE A 186 8.26 3.42 -1.12
N ILE A 187 8.75 2.56 -0.20
CA ILE A 187 9.25 1.22 -0.51
C ILE A 187 8.28 0.20 0.08
N ALA A 188 7.92 -0.85 -0.66
CA ALA A 188 7.26 -2.02 -0.11
C ALA A 188 8.26 -3.16 0.05
N LEU A 189 8.31 -3.74 1.25
CA LEU A 189 9.17 -4.88 1.57
C LEU A 189 8.33 -6.16 1.54
N SER A 190 8.68 -7.08 0.64
CA SER A 190 8.00 -8.37 0.47
C SER A 190 8.42 -9.39 1.54
N PHE A 191 7.53 -10.33 1.82
CA PHE A 191 7.75 -11.46 2.73
C PHE A 191 8.23 -11.09 4.13
N VAL A 192 7.72 -9.97 4.67
CA VAL A 192 7.97 -9.56 6.06
C VAL A 192 7.45 -10.64 7.02
N ARG A 193 8.25 -10.97 8.06
CA ARG A 193 7.92 -11.97 9.08
C ARG A 193 7.89 -11.38 10.49
N SER A 194 8.67 -10.33 10.72
CA SER A 194 8.81 -9.69 12.03
C SER A 194 9.25 -8.23 11.94
N ALA A 195 9.19 -7.52 13.06
CA ALA A 195 9.74 -6.17 13.19
C ALA A 195 11.24 -6.07 12.87
N ALA A 196 11.99 -7.16 13.01
CA ALA A 196 13.44 -7.15 12.75
C ALA A 196 13.79 -6.98 11.28
N ASP A 197 12.88 -7.34 10.37
CA ASP A 197 13.12 -7.31 8.92
C ASP A 197 13.35 -5.89 8.37
N ILE A 198 12.82 -4.87 9.04
CA ILE A 198 13.03 -3.46 8.66
C ILE A 198 14.49 -3.00 8.82
N LYS A 199 15.27 -3.63 9.73
CA LYS A 199 16.62 -3.16 10.08
C LYS A 199 17.57 -3.15 8.87
N GLY A 200 17.45 -4.15 7.99
CA GLY A 200 18.24 -4.20 6.76
C GLY A 200 17.93 -3.04 5.82
N VAL A 201 16.67 -2.66 5.72
CA VAL A 201 16.24 -1.52 4.89
C VAL A 201 16.75 -0.21 5.47
N HIS A 202 16.59 0.01 6.78
CA HIS A 202 17.10 1.21 7.46
C HIS A 202 18.60 1.37 7.31
N LYS A 203 19.38 0.27 7.45
CA LYS A 203 20.83 0.31 7.25
C LYS A 203 21.21 0.86 5.86
N ILE A 204 20.50 0.43 4.81
CA ILE A 204 20.76 0.91 3.45
C ILE A 204 20.32 2.36 3.30
N MET A 205 19.20 2.76 3.90
CA MET A 205 18.76 4.15 3.91
C MET A 205 19.76 5.07 4.62
N ASP A 206 20.36 4.61 5.73
CA ASP A 206 21.43 5.32 6.44
C ASP A 206 22.67 5.47 5.56
N GLU A 207 23.09 4.41 4.86
CA GLU A 207 24.21 4.42 3.93
C GLU A 207 24.00 5.40 2.76
N GLU A 208 22.79 5.47 2.23
CA GLU A 208 22.44 6.39 1.11
C GLU A 208 22.07 7.80 1.59
N GLY A 209 21.83 8.01 2.89
CA GLY A 209 21.40 9.29 3.45
C GLY A 209 19.97 9.70 3.04
N ILE A 210 19.15 8.74 2.59
CA ILE A 210 17.79 8.98 2.08
C ILE A 210 16.81 8.10 2.87
N HIS A 211 15.89 8.73 3.60
CA HIS A 211 14.88 8.05 4.41
C HIS A 211 13.48 8.32 3.86
N ILE A 212 12.77 7.26 3.47
CA ILE A 212 11.39 7.32 3.02
C ILE A 212 10.55 6.23 3.71
N PRO A 213 9.23 6.37 3.79
CA PRO A 213 8.37 5.40 4.44
C PRO A 213 8.44 4.00 3.82
N ILE A 214 8.36 2.98 4.68
CA ILE A 214 8.41 1.58 4.31
C ILE A 214 7.06 0.92 4.60
N ILE A 215 6.50 0.23 3.59
CA ILE A 215 5.27 -0.56 3.69
C ILE A 215 5.63 -2.03 3.84
N ALA A 216 5.19 -2.66 4.95
CA ALA A 216 5.32 -4.10 5.13
C ALA A 216 4.26 -4.85 4.33
N LYS A 217 4.66 -5.83 3.53
CA LYS A 217 3.72 -6.74 2.86
C LYS A 217 3.43 -7.92 3.77
N ILE A 218 2.16 -8.08 4.12
CA ILE A 218 1.66 -9.17 4.96
C ILE A 218 1.26 -10.31 4.04
N GLU A 219 2.16 -11.29 3.95
CA GLU A 219 2.13 -12.41 2.99
C GLU A 219 2.35 -13.77 3.67
N LYS A 220 2.83 -13.76 4.93
CA LYS A 220 3.27 -14.95 5.65
C LYS A 220 2.51 -15.13 6.96
N PRO A 221 2.27 -16.39 7.41
CA PRO A 221 1.66 -16.68 8.71
C PRO A 221 2.42 -16.04 9.88
N GLN A 222 3.76 -15.98 9.79
CA GLN A 222 4.61 -15.33 10.79
C GLN A 222 4.31 -13.82 10.90
N ALA A 223 4.08 -13.15 9.77
CA ALA A 223 3.68 -11.74 9.79
C ALA A 223 2.33 -11.54 10.47
N VAL A 224 1.40 -12.46 10.28
CA VAL A 224 0.08 -12.41 10.93
C VAL A 224 0.21 -12.62 12.44
N ALA A 225 1.08 -13.54 12.88
CA ALA A 225 1.36 -13.76 14.30
C ALA A 225 2.00 -12.54 14.96
N ASN A 226 2.95 -11.90 14.27
CA ASN A 226 3.75 -10.75 14.73
C ASN A 226 3.18 -9.40 14.29
N LEU A 227 1.90 -9.33 13.90
CA LEU A 227 1.32 -8.19 13.20
C LEU A 227 1.44 -6.88 13.99
N GLN A 228 1.26 -6.92 15.33
CA GLN A 228 1.36 -5.71 16.15
C GLN A 228 2.76 -5.11 16.10
N GLU A 229 3.80 -5.91 16.32
CA GLU A 229 5.17 -5.43 16.29
C GLU A 229 5.61 -4.92 14.90
N ILE A 230 5.08 -5.53 13.83
CA ILE A 230 5.31 -5.07 12.46
C ILE A 230 4.64 -3.71 12.27
N VAL A 231 3.38 -3.57 12.64
CA VAL A 231 2.65 -2.31 12.55
C VAL A 231 3.32 -1.21 13.38
N ASP A 232 3.94 -1.54 14.51
CA ASP A 232 4.62 -0.54 15.35
C ASP A 232 5.85 0.07 14.68
N VAL A 233 6.61 -0.71 13.89
CA VAL A 233 7.90 -0.25 13.30
C VAL A 233 7.81 0.17 11.84
N PHE A 234 6.94 -0.43 11.03
CA PHE A 234 6.73 -0.04 9.62
C PHE A 234 5.82 1.18 9.49
N ASP A 235 5.94 1.93 8.40
CA ASP A 235 5.17 3.16 8.17
C ASP A 235 3.77 2.91 7.54
N GLY A 236 3.53 1.71 7.06
CA GLY A 236 2.27 1.26 6.51
C GLY A 236 2.30 -0.25 6.26
N ILE A 237 1.17 -0.82 5.89
CA ILE A 237 1.08 -2.23 5.54
C ILE A 237 0.31 -2.45 4.24
N MET A 238 0.63 -3.57 3.57
CA MET A 238 -0.11 -4.06 2.41
C MET A 238 -0.56 -5.49 2.69
N VAL A 239 -1.86 -5.72 2.63
CA VAL A 239 -2.44 -7.07 2.71
C VAL A 239 -2.38 -7.68 1.32
N ALA A 240 -1.35 -8.49 1.06
CA ALA A 240 -1.12 -9.14 -0.24
C ALA A 240 -1.83 -10.50 -0.26
N ARG A 241 -3.14 -10.47 -0.55
CA ARG A 241 -4.05 -11.61 -0.38
C ARG A 241 -3.72 -12.81 -1.26
N GLY A 242 -3.09 -12.59 -2.43
CA GLY A 242 -2.65 -13.67 -3.31
C GLY A 242 -1.65 -14.59 -2.63
N ASP A 243 -0.51 -14.03 -2.19
CA ASP A 243 0.52 -14.81 -1.49
C ASP A 243 0.02 -15.30 -0.12
N LEU A 244 -0.74 -14.48 0.60
CA LEU A 244 -1.31 -14.86 1.89
C LEU A 244 -2.27 -16.05 1.79
N GLY A 245 -3.11 -16.11 0.73
CA GLY A 245 -4.05 -17.22 0.49
C GLY A 245 -3.39 -18.52 0.02
N VAL A 246 -2.12 -18.47 -0.40
CA VAL A 246 -1.30 -19.66 -0.64
C VAL A 246 -0.68 -20.16 0.67
N GLU A 247 -0.38 -19.27 1.60
CA GLU A 247 0.31 -19.56 2.86
C GLU A 247 -0.62 -19.89 4.04
N LEU A 248 -1.90 -19.47 3.97
CA LEU A 248 -2.93 -19.69 4.97
C LEU A 248 -4.16 -20.37 4.36
N PRO A 249 -5.01 -21.05 5.16
CA PRO A 249 -6.34 -21.45 4.73
C PRO A 249 -7.10 -20.24 4.15
N ILE A 250 -7.72 -20.41 2.99
CA ILE A 250 -8.36 -19.31 2.26
C ILE A 250 -9.46 -18.62 3.08
N GLU A 251 -10.14 -19.37 3.93
CA GLU A 251 -11.18 -18.90 4.86
C GLU A 251 -10.66 -17.95 5.94
N ASP A 252 -9.36 -17.98 6.26
CA ASP A 252 -8.75 -17.10 7.26
C ASP A 252 -8.39 -15.72 6.69
N VAL A 253 -8.15 -15.63 5.37
CA VAL A 253 -7.67 -14.40 4.70
C VAL A 253 -8.58 -13.19 4.96
N PRO A 254 -9.93 -13.29 4.90
CA PRO A 254 -10.80 -12.14 5.17
C PRO A 254 -10.67 -11.61 6.60
N MET A 255 -10.47 -12.50 7.58
CA MET A 255 -10.32 -12.09 8.99
C MET A 255 -8.95 -11.44 9.24
N VAL A 256 -7.90 -11.94 8.59
CA VAL A 256 -6.57 -11.31 8.61
C VAL A 256 -6.62 -9.92 8.00
N GLN A 257 -7.30 -9.74 6.85
CA GLN A 257 -7.50 -8.42 6.24
C GLN A 257 -8.13 -7.43 7.22
N LYS A 258 -9.24 -7.80 7.87
CA LYS A 258 -9.93 -6.94 8.85
C LYS A 258 -9.03 -6.57 10.03
N ARG A 259 -8.26 -7.53 10.55
CA ARG A 259 -7.30 -7.30 11.63
C ARG A 259 -6.18 -6.35 11.21
N CYS A 260 -5.61 -6.54 10.03
CA CYS A 260 -4.60 -5.66 9.45
C CYS A 260 -5.11 -4.22 9.34
N ILE A 261 -6.30 -4.02 8.76
CA ILE A 261 -6.91 -2.70 8.59
C ILE A 261 -7.15 -2.04 9.95
N THR A 262 -7.69 -2.77 10.92
CA THR A 262 -7.96 -2.23 12.26
C THR A 262 -6.68 -1.73 12.95
N LEU A 263 -5.63 -2.56 13.01
CA LEU A 263 -4.37 -2.20 13.66
C LEU A 263 -3.64 -1.05 12.96
N ALA A 264 -3.64 -1.04 11.62
CA ALA A 264 -3.05 0.08 10.87
C ALA A 264 -3.77 1.40 11.16
N ARG A 265 -5.12 1.39 11.17
CA ARG A 265 -5.92 2.57 11.52
C ARG A 265 -5.66 3.04 12.95
N GLU A 266 -5.60 2.13 13.94
CA GLU A 266 -5.27 2.46 15.32
C GLU A 266 -3.90 3.13 15.46
N SER A 267 -2.95 2.75 14.61
CA SER A 267 -1.59 3.31 14.56
C SER A 267 -1.46 4.55 13.64
N ALA A 268 -2.53 5.01 13.01
CA ALA A 268 -2.55 6.09 12.01
C ALA A 268 -1.58 5.85 10.83
N LYS A 269 -1.46 4.59 10.41
CA LYS A 269 -0.63 4.13 9.30
C LYS A 269 -1.51 3.70 8.13
N PRO A 270 -1.14 3.98 6.87
CA PRO A 270 -1.94 3.58 5.72
C PRO A 270 -1.94 2.07 5.54
N VAL A 271 -3.07 1.54 5.07
CA VAL A 271 -3.22 0.14 4.70
C VAL A 271 -3.75 -0.01 3.28
N ILE A 272 -3.05 -0.81 2.49
CA ILE A 272 -3.40 -1.16 1.11
C ILE A 272 -3.96 -2.58 1.10
N VAL A 273 -5.14 -2.78 0.51
CA VAL A 273 -5.66 -4.11 0.19
C VAL A 273 -5.30 -4.43 -1.26
N ALA A 274 -4.62 -5.54 -1.46
CA ALA A 274 -3.95 -5.85 -2.72
C ALA A 274 -4.31 -7.25 -3.23
N THR A 275 -4.14 -7.42 -4.53
CA THR A 275 -4.30 -8.63 -5.35
C THR A 275 -5.74 -9.09 -5.53
N GLN A 276 -6.07 -9.51 -6.76
CA GLN A 276 -7.36 -10.07 -7.16
C GLN A 276 -8.56 -9.18 -6.77
N MET A 277 -8.43 -7.86 -6.97
CA MET A 277 -9.52 -6.93 -6.68
C MET A 277 -10.56 -6.91 -7.82
N LEU A 278 -10.10 -6.70 -9.06
CA LEU A 278 -10.91 -6.74 -10.27
C LEU A 278 -10.21 -7.61 -11.34
N ASP A 279 -9.68 -8.75 -10.94
CA ASP A 279 -8.80 -9.61 -11.72
C ASP A 279 -9.41 -10.03 -13.07
N SER A 280 -10.72 -10.28 -13.10
CA SER A 280 -11.43 -10.58 -14.35
C SER A 280 -11.33 -9.45 -15.39
N MET A 281 -11.10 -8.22 -14.95
CA MET A 281 -10.95 -7.05 -15.84
C MET A 281 -9.58 -6.97 -16.54
N ILE A 282 -8.67 -7.91 -16.27
CA ILE A 282 -7.49 -8.09 -17.12
C ILE A 282 -7.91 -8.37 -18.57
N SER A 283 -8.95 -9.17 -18.76
CA SER A 283 -9.45 -9.57 -20.08
C SER A 283 -10.90 -9.17 -20.40
N ASN A 284 -11.65 -8.74 -19.40
CA ASN A 284 -13.06 -8.35 -19.56
C ASN A 284 -13.28 -6.86 -19.26
N SER A 285 -14.23 -6.24 -19.93
CA SER A 285 -14.59 -4.82 -19.74
C SER A 285 -15.44 -4.56 -18.48
N GLN A 286 -15.91 -5.60 -17.80
CA GLN A 286 -16.71 -5.52 -16.57
C GLN A 286 -16.22 -6.55 -15.56
N PRO A 287 -16.27 -6.23 -14.26
CA PRO A 287 -15.92 -7.17 -13.21
C PRO A 287 -17.05 -8.18 -12.95
N THR A 288 -16.72 -9.23 -12.23
CA THR A 288 -17.71 -10.09 -11.62
C THR A 288 -18.42 -9.39 -10.45
N ARG A 289 -19.60 -9.90 -10.06
CA ARG A 289 -20.32 -9.40 -8.88
C ARG A 289 -19.55 -9.66 -7.59
N ALA A 290 -18.82 -10.77 -7.52
CA ALA A 290 -17.97 -11.12 -6.37
C ALA A 290 -16.84 -10.11 -6.17
N GLU A 291 -16.15 -9.71 -7.25
CA GLU A 291 -15.10 -8.70 -7.21
C GLU A 291 -15.63 -7.31 -6.80
N ALA A 292 -16.79 -6.91 -7.34
CA ALA A 292 -17.41 -5.66 -6.94
C ALA A 292 -17.79 -5.65 -5.46
N THR A 293 -18.27 -6.80 -4.92
CA THR A 293 -18.58 -6.96 -3.50
C THR A 293 -17.33 -6.94 -2.65
N ASP A 294 -16.25 -7.57 -3.11
CA ASP A 294 -14.96 -7.59 -2.40
C ASP A 294 -14.35 -6.17 -2.30
N CYS A 295 -14.35 -5.40 -3.39
CA CYS A 295 -13.94 -4.00 -3.37
C CYS A 295 -14.76 -3.18 -2.37
N ALA A 296 -16.08 -3.33 -2.37
CA ALA A 296 -16.97 -2.64 -1.43
C ALA A 296 -16.68 -3.04 0.03
N ASN A 297 -16.46 -4.33 0.30
CA ASN A 297 -16.10 -4.82 1.63
C ASN A 297 -14.76 -4.25 2.12
N ALA A 298 -13.73 -4.18 1.27
CA ALA A 298 -12.45 -3.58 1.65
C ALA A 298 -12.60 -2.09 2.03
N VAL A 299 -13.49 -1.36 1.35
CA VAL A 299 -13.83 0.03 1.71
C VAL A 299 -14.54 0.09 3.06
N LEU A 300 -15.53 -0.78 3.31
CA LEU A 300 -16.29 -0.84 4.56
C LEU A 300 -15.43 -1.33 5.75
N ASP A 301 -14.44 -2.19 5.50
CA ASP A 301 -13.44 -2.55 6.49
C ASP A 301 -12.59 -1.34 6.91
N GLY A 302 -12.55 -0.31 6.07
CA GLY A 302 -11.85 0.95 6.33
C GLY A 302 -10.44 0.99 5.76
N ALA A 303 -10.13 0.28 4.67
CA ALA A 303 -8.86 0.37 3.96
C ALA A 303 -8.56 1.81 3.50
N ASP A 304 -7.28 2.19 3.48
CA ASP A 304 -6.87 3.48 2.90
C ASP A 304 -6.85 3.42 1.38
N ALA A 305 -6.43 2.29 0.83
CA ALA A 305 -6.34 2.12 -0.62
C ALA A 305 -6.62 0.68 -1.07
N LEU A 306 -7.11 0.55 -2.30
CA LEU A 306 -7.24 -0.70 -3.04
C LEU A 306 -6.25 -0.70 -4.20
N MET A 307 -5.60 -1.84 -4.46
CA MET A 307 -4.55 -1.95 -5.47
C MET A 307 -5.00 -2.80 -6.67
N LEU A 308 -4.76 -2.27 -7.86
CA LEU A 308 -4.86 -2.96 -9.14
C LEU A 308 -3.46 -3.43 -9.57
N SER A 309 -3.33 -4.68 -9.93
CA SER A 309 -2.07 -5.35 -10.32
C SER A 309 -2.00 -5.58 -11.83
N GLY A 310 -2.31 -6.79 -12.29
CA GLY A 310 -2.38 -7.16 -13.69
C GLY A 310 -3.37 -6.33 -14.49
N GLU A 311 -4.47 -5.94 -13.83
CA GLU A 311 -5.57 -5.17 -14.41
C GLU A 311 -5.12 -3.86 -15.07
N THR A 312 -4.11 -3.19 -14.47
CA THR A 312 -3.56 -1.94 -15.03
C THR A 312 -2.22 -2.11 -15.72
N SER A 313 -1.41 -3.13 -15.35
CA SER A 313 -0.06 -3.29 -15.91
C SER A 313 -0.04 -3.96 -17.27
N ILE A 314 -0.89 -4.97 -17.48
CA ILE A 314 -0.96 -5.79 -18.71
C ILE A 314 -2.39 -5.98 -19.23
N GLY A 315 -3.41 -5.54 -18.50
CA GLY A 315 -4.80 -5.73 -18.84
C GLY A 315 -5.22 -5.02 -20.14
N SER A 316 -6.28 -5.50 -20.76
CA SER A 316 -6.84 -4.93 -21.97
C SER A 316 -7.67 -3.67 -21.71
N PHE A 317 -8.11 -3.45 -20.46
CA PHE A 317 -9.03 -2.37 -20.09
C PHE A 317 -8.54 -1.53 -18.90
N PRO A 318 -7.25 -1.07 -18.88
CA PRO A 318 -6.65 -0.48 -17.68
C PRO A 318 -7.40 0.78 -17.16
N ILE A 319 -7.77 1.69 -18.05
CA ILE A 319 -8.46 2.94 -17.68
C ILE A 319 -9.88 2.65 -17.18
N GLU A 320 -10.60 1.76 -17.87
CA GLU A 320 -11.96 1.39 -17.47
C GLU A 320 -11.98 0.68 -16.11
N THR A 321 -10.96 -0.16 -15.83
CA THR A 321 -10.81 -0.83 -14.53
C THR A 321 -10.68 0.18 -13.39
N VAL A 322 -9.86 1.23 -13.56
CA VAL A 322 -9.74 2.31 -12.56
C VAL A 322 -11.06 3.06 -12.39
N LYS A 323 -11.78 3.37 -13.49
CA LYS A 323 -13.11 4.00 -13.44
C LYS A 323 -14.13 3.14 -12.71
N VAL A 324 -14.12 1.82 -12.97
CA VAL A 324 -15.04 0.88 -12.28
C VAL A 324 -14.73 0.85 -10.79
N MET A 325 -13.47 0.69 -10.40
CA MET A 325 -13.09 0.72 -8.99
C MET A 325 -13.46 2.04 -8.32
N ALA A 326 -13.22 3.17 -8.99
CA ALA A 326 -13.62 4.49 -8.49
C ALA A 326 -15.12 4.58 -8.23
N ARG A 327 -15.97 4.12 -9.17
CA ARG A 327 -17.44 4.10 -9.02
C ARG A 327 -17.88 3.20 -7.87
N ILE A 328 -17.28 2.01 -7.70
CA ILE A 328 -17.59 1.11 -6.58
C ILE A 328 -17.25 1.79 -5.25
N ILE A 329 -16.06 2.38 -5.11
CA ILE A 329 -15.65 3.09 -3.91
C ILE A 329 -16.61 4.26 -3.62
N GLU A 330 -16.85 5.13 -4.60
CA GLU A 330 -17.72 6.31 -4.43
C GLU A 330 -19.13 5.92 -4.01
N ARG A 331 -19.71 4.90 -4.66
CA ARG A 331 -21.05 4.44 -4.30
C ARG A 331 -21.11 3.83 -2.91
N THR A 332 -20.10 3.05 -2.52
CA THR A 332 -20.01 2.46 -1.17
C THR A 332 -19.91 3.56 -0.12
N GLU A 333 -19.05 4.55 -0.34
CA GLU A 333 -18.87 5.67 0.59
C GLU A 333 -20.09 6.60 0.65
N GLU A 334 -20.84 6.75 -0.43
CA GLU A 334 -22.06 7.56 -0.48
C GLU A 334 -23.18 6.98 0.39
N VAL A 335 -23.34 5.65 0.37
CA VAL A 335 -24.50 5.00 1.00
C VAL A 335 -24.19 4.32 2.34
N ALA A 336 -22.93 4.09 2.65
CA ALA A 336 -22.55 3.24 3.79
C ALA A 336 -21.29 3.72 4.53
N LEU A 337 -20.92 5.00 4.40
CA LEU A 337 -19.74 5.54 5.10
C LEU A 337 -19.84 5.39 6.62
N ASP A 338 -21.01 5.51 7.18
CA ASP A 338 -21.33 5.37 8.59
C ASP A 338 -21.23 3.92 9.09
N GLN A 339 -21.19 2.93 8.19
CA GLN A 339 -20.98 1.52 8.52
C GLN A 339 -19.51 1.17 8.74
N ILE A 340 -18.57 2.04 8.35
CA ILE A 340 -17.16 1.84 8.68
C ILE A 340 -17.01 1.88 10.20
N ALA A 341 -16.55 0.76 10.78
CA ALA A 341 -16.45 0.64 12.22
C ALA A 341 -15.63 1.78 12.86
N PRO A 342 -16.17 2.45 13.88
CA PRO A 342 -15.44 3.48 14.61
C PRO A 342 -14.21 2.86 15.29
N LEU A 343 -13.12 3.63 15.38
CA LEU A 343 -11.96 3.22 16.15
C LEU A 343 -12.29 3.22 17.65
N ARG A 344 -12.08 2.07 18.29
CA ARG A 344 -12.26 1.90 19.75
C ARG A 344 -11.02 2.35 20.53
N HIS A 345 -9.91 2.65 19.85
CA HIS A 345 -8.65 3.04 20.44
C HIS A 345 -8.72 4.47 21.02
N SER A 346 -8.29 4.63 22.27
CA SER A 346 -8.09 5.93 22.88
C SER A 346 -6.71 6.47 22.54
N PRO A 347 -6.57 7.71 22.07
CA PRO A 347 -5.27 8.27 21.72
C PRO A 347 -4.37 8.36 22.94
N ALA A 348 -3.18 7.72 22.88
CA ALA A 348 -2.16 7.79 23.93
C ALA A 348 -1.23 9.00 23.82
N THR A 349 -1.34 9.78 22.74
CA THR A 349 -0.46 10.94 22.46
C THR A 349 -1.23 12.24 22.39
N LYS A 350 -0.54 13.35 22.72
CA LYS A 350 -1.09 14.71 22.60
C LYS A 350 -1.66 14.99 21.20
N GLY A 351 -0.90 14.69 20.13
CA GLY A 351 -1.35 14.89 18.77
C GLY A 351 -2.56 14.02 18.40
N GLY A 352 -2.62 12.79 18.90
CA GLY A 352 -3.78 11.92 18.74
C GLY A 352 -5.03 12.46 19.42
N ALA A 353 -4.89 12.98 20.65
CA ALA A 353 -6.00 13.58 21.40
C ALA A 353 -6.54 14.85 20.69
N ILE A 354 -5.66 15.75 20.26
CA ILE A 354 -6.02 16.97 19.53
C ILE A 354 -6.73 16.65 18.22
N THR A 355 -6.20 15.72 17.42
CA THR A 355 -6.81 15.38 16.12
C THR A 355 -8.15 14.68 16.26
N LYS A 356 -8.35 13.86 17.31
CA LYS A 356 -9.64 13.27 17.65
C LYS A 356 -10.65 14.36 18.06
N ALA A 357 -10.28 15.19 19.01
CA ALA A 357 -11.13 16.32 19.46
C ALA A 357 -11.48 17.26 18.30
N ALA A 358 -10.51 17.56 17.41
CA ALA A 358 -10.72 18.39 16.24
C ALA A 358 -11.78 17.79 15.30
N THR A 359 -11.76 16.49 15.08
CA THR A 359 -12.76 15.82 14.25
C THR A 359 -14.15 15.86 14.88
N GLU A 360 -14.25 15.63 16.20
CA GLU A 360 -15.50 15.68 16.94
C GLU A 360 -16.09 17.11 17.00
N VAL A 361 -15.26 18.12 17.26
CA VAL A 361 -15.66 19.52 17.21
C VAL A 361 -16.10 19.91 15.82
N GLY A 362 -15.35 19.50 14.78
CA GLY A 362 -15.72 19.76 13.39
C GLY A 362 -17.11 19.23 13.02
N LEU A 363 -17.44 18.01 13.46
CA LEU A 363 -18.78 17.44 13.29
C LEU A 363 -19.86 18.24 14.01
N THR A 364 -19.58 18.62 15.29
CA THR A 364 -20.53 19.36 16.14
C THR A 364 -20.87 20.73 15.58
N VAL A 365 -19.87 21.45 15.05
CA VAL A 365 -20.08 22.82 14.51
C VAL A 365 -20.48 22.82 13.03
N GLY A 366 -20.59 21.66 12.39
CA GLY A 366 -20.92 21.55 10.96
C GLY A 366 -19.83 22.09 10.04
N ALA A 367 -18.55 21.88 10.40
CA ALA A 367 -17.43 22.33 9.61
C ALA A 367 -17.45 21.74 8.19
N LYS A 368 -17.17 22.57 7.18
CA LYS A 368 -17.11 22.15 5.76
C LYS A 368 -15.82 21.45 5.40
N PHE A 369 -14.73 21.74 6.13
CA PHE A 369 -13.42 21.12 5.97
C PHE A 369 -12.73 20.94 7.32
N LEU A 370 -11.97 19.84 7.41
CA LEU A 370 -10.86 19.68 8.36
C LEU A 370 -9.58 20.06 7.61
N VAL A 371 -8.87 21.05 8.09
CA VAL A 371 -7.63 21.53 7.47
C VAL A 371 -6.46 21.22 8.39
N ALA A 372 -5.45 20.52 7.88
CA ALA A 372 -4.23 20.21 8.61
C ALA A 372 -3.03 20.93 8.01
N PHE A 373 -2.36 21.77 8.79
CA PHE A 373 -0.99 22.20 8.46
C PHE A 373 -0.02 21.11 8.90
N THR A 374 0.80 20.61 7.98
CA THR A 374 1.67 19.48 8.28
C THR A 374 2.94 19.48 7.43
N GLN A 375 4.08 19.20 8.04
CA GLN A 375 5.34 18.99 7.34
C GLN A 375 5.56 17.49 7.02
N SER A 376 5.27 16.60 7.95
CA SER A 376 5.48 15.15 7.80
C SER A 376 4.25 14.35 7.37
N GLY A 377 3.05 14.99 7.32
CA GLY A 377 1.79 14.33 7.06
C GLY A 377 1.12 13.70 8.30
N ASP A 378 1.76 13.70 9.46
CA ASP A 378 1.27 13.00 10.66
C ASP A 378 -0.10 13.51 11.12
N SER A 379 -0.33 14.85 11.17
CA SER A 379 -1.61 15.43 11.53
C SER A 379 -2.75 14.94 10.63
N ALA A 380 -2.52 14.93 9.33
CA ALA A 380 -3.50 14.50 8.34
C ALA A 380 -3.81 12.99 8.47
N ARG A 381 -2.79 12.14 8.66
CA ARG A 381 -2.99 10.69 8.87
C ARG A 381 -3.75 10.40 10.16
N ARG A 382 -3.47 11.13 11.25
CA ARG A 382 -4.19 10.99 12.52
C ARG A 382 -5.66 11.37 12.43
N MET A 383 -6.03 12.35 11.62
CA MET A 383 -7.43 12.66 11.34
C MET A 383 -8.05 11.65 10.37
N SER A 384 -7.32 11.29 9.32
CA SER A 384 -7.73 10.32 8.30
C SER A 384 -8.20 8.98 8.91
N ARG A 385 -7.46 8.44 9.89
CA ARG A 385 -7.82 7.16 10.54
C ARG A 385 -9.21 7.13 11.17
N LEU A 386 -9.78 8.29 11.49
CA LEU A 386 -11.10 8.43 12.13
C LEU A 386 -12.26 8.27 11.13
N ARG A 387 -11.96 8.28 9.83
CA ARG A 387 -12.93 8.09 8.74
C ARG A 387 -14.10 9.10 8.81
N SER A 388 -13.77 10.36 9.12
CA SER A 388 -14.76 11.44 9.20
C SER A 388 -15.46 11.69 7.85
N PRO A 389 -16.77 11.99 7.85
CA PRO A 389 -17.48 12.42 6.65
C PRO A 389 -17.04 13.82 6.17
N ILE A 390 -16.40 14.62 7.01
CA ILE A 390 -15.93 15.96 6.64
C ILE A 390 -14.72 15.83 5.71
N PRO A 391 -14.68 16.49 4.56
CA PRO A 391 -13.52 16.54 3.68
C PRO A 391 -12.27 17.04 4.40
N MET A 392 -11.11 16.44 4.10
CA MET A 392 -9.83 16.81 4.70
C MET A 392 -8.90 17.44 3.68
N LEU A 393 -8.34 18.61 4.02
CA LEU A 393 -7.33 19.31 3.26
C LEU A 393 -6.02 19.35 4.08
N ALA A 394 -4.94 18.84 3.52
CA ALA A 394 -3.61 18.92 4.11
C ALA A 394 -2.76 19.94 3.36
N LEU A 395 -2.33 20.98 4.07
CA LEU A 395 -1.47 22.04 3.57
C LEU A 395 -0.03 21.77 4.01
N THR A 396 0.89 21.68 3.05
CA THR A 396 2.28 21.34 3.32
C THR A 396 3.24 22.09 2.38
N PRO A 397 4.40 22.55 2.88
CA PRO A 397 5.45 23.08 2.01
C PRO A 397 6.33 21.96 1.39
N GLU A 398 6.18 20.71 1.87
CA GLU A 398 7.05 19.59 1.55
C GLU A 398 6.50 18.75 0.39
N ILE A 399 7.17 18.74 -0.75
CA ILE A 399 6.73 17.99 -1.95
C ILE A 399 6.64 16.47 -1.68
N GLY A 400 7.55 15.92 -0.89
CA GLY A 400 7.49 14.50 -0.51
C GLY A 400 6.24 14.18 0.32
N THR A 401 5.86 15.05 1.24
CA THR A 401 4.64 14.91 2.04
C THR A 401 3.39 15.08 1.20
N TYR A 402 3.39 16.06 0.29
CA TYR A 402 2.32 16.25 -0.69
C TYR A 402 2.02 14.97 -1.46
N ASN A 403 3.05 14.34 -2.02
CA ASN A 403 2.90 13.10 -2.76
C ASN A 403 2.46 11.93 -1.84
N ARG A 404 3.08 11.75 -0.69
CA ARG A 404 2.82 10.64 0.24
C ARG A 404 1.38 10.65 0.77
N LEU A 405 0.82 11.82 1.01
CA LEU A 405 -0.56 11.96 1.48
C LEU A 405 -1.60 11.54 0.44
N ALA A 406 -1.22 11.39 -0.83
CA ALA A 406 -2.08 10.79 -1.86
C ALA A 406 -2.52 9.34 -1.53
N LEU A 407 -1.80 8.63 -0.65
CA LEU A 407 -2.19 7.31 -0.14
C LEU A 407 -3.16 7.38 1.05
N SER A 408 -3.29 8.51 1.73
CA SER A 408 -4.09 8.63 2.96
C SER A 408 -5.58 8.79 2.65
N TRP A 409 -6.42 7.99 3.28
CA TRP A 409 -7.86 8.01 3.10
C TRP A 409 -8.47 9.40 3.34
N GLY A 410 -9.29 9.87 2.41
CA GLY A 410 -10.03 11.13 2.51
C GLY A 410 -9.18 12.40 2.48
N VAL A 411 -7.85 12.30 2.45
CA VAL A 411 -6.95 13.45 2.43
C VAL A 411 -6.77 13.95 1.00
N GLU A 412 -6.92 15.25 0.81
CA GLU A 412 -6.44 16.02 -0.34
C GLU A 412 -5.26 16.85 0.12
N SER A 413 -4.12 16.74 -0.55
CA SER A 413 -2.92 17.52 -0.22
C SER A 413 -2.75 18.70 -1.17
N MET A 414 -2.23 19.81 -0.67
CA MET A 414 -1.85 20.98 -1.45
C MET A 414 -0.50 21.53 -1.00
N ILE A 415 0.30 21.97 -1.97
CA ILE A 415 1.54 22.69 -1.68
C ILE A 415 1.20 24.12 -1.32
N THR A 416 1.77 24.59 -0.20
CA THR A 416 1.63 25.96 0.28
C THR A 416 2.98 26.51 0.71
N SER A 417 3.08 27.84 0.82
CA SER A 417 4.27 28.46 1.42
C SER A 417 4.35 28.17 2.93
N VAL A 418 5.57 28.16 3.43
CA VAL A 418 5.82 28.09 4.87
C VAL A 418 5.17 29.28 5.55
N VAL A 419 4.51 29.05 6.69
CA VAL A 419 3.90 30.07 7.52
C VAL A 419 4.72 30.28 8.79
N SER A 420 4.86 31.54 9.19
CA SER A 420 5.62 31.93 10.39
C SER A 420 4.71 32.22 11.58
N HIS A 421 3.45 32.59 11.31
CA HIS A 421 2.48 32.98 12.34
C HIS A 421 1.12 32.30 12.11
N THR A 422 0.36 32.12 13.17
CA THR A 422 -0.99 31.52 13.13
C THR A 422 -1.99 32.32 12.28
N ASP A 423 -1.81 33.64 12.16
CA ASP A 423 -2.68 34.48 11.34
C ASP A 423 -2.44 34.26 9.85
N GLU A 424 -1.19 34.00 9.44
CA GLU A 424 -0.87 33.59 8.06
C GLU A 424 -1.56 32.26 7.69
N MET A 425 -1.66 31.31 8.63
CA MET A 425 -2.38 30.06 8.39
C MET A 425 -3.86 30.33 8.04
N VAL A 426 -4.49 31.21 8.79
CA VAL A 426 -5.92 31.54 8.57
C VAL A 426 -6.11 32.22 7.21
N MET A 427 -5.22 33.16 6.86
CA MET A 427 -5.26 33.83 5.57
C MET A 427 -5.05 32.86 4.40
N GLN A 428 -4.12 31.92 4.52
CA GLN A 428 -3.92 30.87 3.50
C GLN A 428 -5.18 29.99 3.36
N VAL A 429 -5.81 29.59 4.46
CA VAL A 429 -7.04 28.79 4.42
C VAL A 429 -8.17 29.53 3.72
N ASP A 430 -8.39 30.78 4.07
CA ASP A 430 -9.40 31.64 3.41
C ASP A 430 -9.14 31.75 1.91
N SER A 431 -7.91 32.13 1.50
CA SER A 431 -7.56 32.27 0.09
C SER A 431 -7.79 30.96 -0.68
N ILE A 432 -7.22 29.85 -0.22
CA ILE A 432 -7.31 28.56 -0.90
C ILE A 432 -8.76 28.07 -1.04
N LEU A 433 -9.54 28.14 0.04
CA LEU A 433 -10.89 27.60 0.04
C LEU A 433 -11.89 28.49 -0.72
N ILE A 434 -11.72 29.82 -0.67
CA ILE A 434 -12.55 30.78 -1.41
C ILE A 434 -12.22 30.66 -2.91
N GLU A 435 -10.94 30.69 -3.30
CA GLU A 435 -10.50 30.57 -4.70
C GLU A 435 -10.94 29.26 -5.34
N SER A 436 -10.91 28.17 -4.58
CA SER A 436 -11.42 26.86 -5.04
C SER A 436 -12.93 26.76 -5.16
N LYS A 437 -13.68 27.78 -4.71
CA LYS A 437 -15.16 27.84 -4.69
C LYS A 437 -15.80 26.68 -3.93
N ARG A 438 -15.09 26.10 -2.98
CA ARG A 438 -15.54 24.91 -2.21
C ARG A 438 -16.28 25.29 -0.93
N VAL A 439 -16.14 26.54 -0.50
CA VAL A 439 -16.81 27.12 0.65
C VAL A 439 -17.38 28.49 0.31
N LYS A 440 -18.29 28.96 1.15
CA LYS A 440 -18.85 30.31 1.11
C LYS A 440 -18.34 31.12 2.30
N ILE A 441 -18.30 32.45 2.14
CA ILE A 441 -18.05 33.37 3.26
C ILE A 441 -19.07 33.09 4.35
N GLY A 442 -18.59 32.89 5.57
CA GLY A 442 -19.42 32.52 6.71
C GLY A 442 -19.45 31.03 7.04
N ASP A 443 -19.02 30.14 6.13
CA ASP A 443 -18.86 28.72 6.44
C ASP A 443 -17.80 28.50 7.53
N LEU A 444 -17.97 27.47 8.34
CA LEU A 444 -17.00 27.09 9.35
C LEU A 444 -16.06 26.00 8.83
N VAL A 445 -14.78 26.11 9.17
CA VAL A 445 -13.76 25.07 8.96
C VAL A 445 -13.00 24.85 10.26
N LEU A 446 -12.41 23.66 10.41
CA LEU A 446 -11.58 23.37 11.56
C LEU A 446 -10.12 23.24 11.11
N ILE A 447 -9.25 24.04 11.71
CA ILE A 447 -7.82 24.07 11.43
C ILE A 447 -7.07 23.34 12.55
N VAL A 448 -6.18 22.42 12.20
CA VAL A 448 -5.27 21.73 13.12
C VAL A 448 -3.82 22.06 12.75
N ALA A 449 -3.04 22.51 13.72
CA ALA A 449 -1.67 22.92 13.52
C ALA A 449 -0.79 22.75 14.76
N GLY A 450 0.52 22.85 14.57
CA GLY A 450 1.47 23.16 15.64
C GLY A 450 1.53 24.68 15.88
N SER A 451 1.55 25.10 17.13
CA SER A 451 1.78 26.50 17.52
C SER A 451 2.95 26.54 18.52
N PRO A 452 4.06 27.25 18.22
CA PRO A 452 4.32 28.01 17.00
C PRO A 452 4.43 27.13 15.75
N PRO A 453 4.18 27.70 14.53
CA PRO A 453 4.35 26.99 13.27
C PRO A 453 5.79 26.56 13.03
N GLY A 454 5.98 25.60 12.13
CA GLY A 454 7.32 25.20 11.63
C GLY A 454 8.06 24.16 12.48
N ILE A 455 7.50 23.69 13.59
CA ILE A 455 8.10 22.65 14.44
C ILE A 455 7.45 21.30 14.15
N PRO A 456 8.14 20.32 13.51
CA PRO A 456 7.60 19.00 13.25
C PRO A 456 7.18 18.28 14.55
N GLY A 457 6.06 17.55 14.52
CA GLY A 457 5.55 16.81 15.68
C GLY A 457 4.90 17.66 16.78
N SER A 458 4.76 18.98 16.60
CA SER A 458 4.26 19.91 17.61
C SER A 458 2.73 20.11 17.60
N ILE A 459 1.94 19.19 17.05
CA ILE A 459 0.47 19.34 17.05
C ILE A 459 -0.03 19.63 18.45
N ASN A 460 -0.52 20.85 18.69
CA ASN A 460 -0.96 21.32 20.00
C ASN A 460 -2.14 22.28 19.95
N ALA A 461 -2.62 22.65 18.74
CA ALA A 461 -3.69 23.62 18.57
C ALA A 461 -4.73 23.15 17.57
N MET A 462 -5.99 23.49 17.83
CA MET A 462 -7.09 23.45 16.89
C MET A 462 -7.86 24.77 16.97
N ARG A 463 -8.38 25.20 15.80
CA ARG A 463 -9.15 26.47 15.70
C ARG A 463 -10.38 26.24 14.84
N VAL A 464 -11.55 26.58 15.37
CA VAL A 464 -12.75 26.78 14.56
C VAL A 464 -12.61 28.16 13.89
N HIS A 465 -12.61 28.17 12.58
CA HIS A 465 -12.43 29.38 11.78
C HIS A 465 -13.64 29.59 10.88
N LYS A 466 -14.11 30.84 10.84
CA LYS A 466 -15.18 31.28 9.93
C LYS A 466 -14.55 31.88 8.69
N ILE A 467 -14.84 31.33 7.54
CA ILE A 467 -14.33 31.77 6.25
C ILE A 467 -14.69 33.23 5.98
N GLY A 468 -13.68 34.01 5.58
CA GLY A 468 -13.80 35.45 5.32
C GLY A 468 -13.40 36.32 6.52
N ASP A 469 -13.23 35.79 7.69
CA ASP A 469 -12.82 36.56 8.87
C ASP A 469 -11.35 37.00 8.81
N ALA A 470 -10.51 36.34 7.99
CA ALA A 470 -9.12 36.71 7.80
C ALA A 470 -8.90 37.73 6.66
N VAL A 471 -9.91 38.00 5.84
CA VAL A 471 -9.83 38.96 4.75
C VAL A 471 -9.76 40.37 5.34
N GLY A 472 -8.58 40.98 5.29
CA GLY A 472 -8.31 42.31 5.85
C GLY A 472 -7.26 42.34 6.96
N GLY A 473 -6.59 41.23 7.25
CA GLY A 473 -5.39 41.18 8.11
C GLY A 473 -5.62 41.36 9.61
N VAL A 474 -6.87 41.45 10.06
CA VAL A 474 -7.19 41.61 11.49
C VAL A 474 -8.22 40.57 11.90
N ALA A 475 -7.84 39.69 12.82
CA ALA A 475 -8.77 38.71 13.36
C ALA A 475 -9.97 39.40 14.02
N PRO A 476 -11.21 38.85 13.92
CA PRO A 476 -12.44 39.51 14.40
C PRO A 476 -12.40 39.92 15.88
N ALA A 477 -11.69 39.17 16.72
CA ALA A 477 -11.51 39.48 18.15
C ALA A 477 -10.75 40.80 18.40
N TYR A 478 -10.05 41.30 17.40
CA TYR A 478 -9.25 42.54 17.50
C TYR A 478 -9.77 43.65 16.59
N ARG A 479 -10.88 43.44 15.88
CA ARG A 479 -11.58 44.53 15.19
C ARG A 479 -12.35 45.34 16.26
N LYS A 480 -11.93 46.58 16.46
CA LYS A 480 -12.68 47.54 17.28
C LYS A 480 -13.95 47.97 16.57
#